data_31297680dd1652df74086ddd24df283d
#
_entry.id   31297680dd1652df74086ddd24df283d
#
_cell.length_a   1.000
_cell.length_b   1.000
_cell.length_c   1.000
_cell.angle_alpha   90.00
_cell.angle_beta   90.00
_cell.angle_gamma   90.00
#
_symmetry.space_group_name_H-M   'P 1'
#
loop_
_entity.id
_entity.type
_entity.pdbx_description
1 polymer ?
#
loop_
_entity_poly.entity_id
_entity_poly.type
_entity_poly.pdbx_seq_one_letter_code
_entity_poly.pdbx_strand_id
1 'polypeptide(L)'
;KFLFINEYQDTLIEIIQLLNNFTKSGLDHYKENINEWLKECNQLDCKEKKDYLSNLFCNSKLALIYGAAGTGKTTLIEHISSFFHDKNKLYLANTNTAVNNLRQRLDIQNSSFSTVASYIANKNNISKKFDIVFIDECSTISNKDIFSVLDDIKLKCEILICVGDIYQIESIRFGNWFLFAQKFFSDIQLELKHIYRTKSEKLQLLWERVRTLDESMLEAIEKNNSSENIQNFNFSRSVNDEIILCLNYGGIYGVNNINKFLQENNPHKSFYFNGLSYKVDDPILFNENSSSFGEEFHNNLKGIITNIEEDEKTINFTIKINKIIQNINNNFKIVAKDDKGTEIKFSVARLNSDEEDDNSNIVPFQVAYAISIHKAQGLEYDKVSIVVADEIEEQVTHNIFYTAITRAKKELKIYWSAETENKILKSLKIKDINKDFHLFKNNIQNIKTLKN
;
A
#
# COMPACT_ATOMS: atom_id res chain seq x y z
N LYS A 1 12.91 -31.61 -13.57
CA LYS A 1 12.32 -31.96 -12.23
C LYS A 1 11.99 -30.65 -11.54
N PHE A 2 10.71 -30.42 -11.25
CA PHE A 2 10.26 -29.24 -10.51
C PHE A 2 10.08 -29.67 -9.04
N LEU A 3 10.58 -28.84 -8.12
CA LEU A 3 10.31 -28.97 -6.69
C LEU A 3 9.30 -27.88 -6.34
N PHE A 4 8.15 -28.25 -5.80
CA PHE A 4 7.17 -27.32 -5.24
C PHE A 4 6.63 -27.87 -3.92
N ILE A 5 6.17 -26.95 -3.07
CA ILE A 5 5.57 -27.31 -1.79
C ILE A 5 4.10 -27.56 -2.06
N ASN A 6 3.62 -28.78 -1.90
CA ASN A 6 2.25 -29.19 -2.18
C ASN A 6 1.22 -28.28 -1.47
N GLU A 7 1.45 -27.93 -0.22
CA GLU A 7 0.57 -27.07 0.57
C GLU A 7 0.28 -25.73 -0.13
N TYR A 8 1.28 -25.11 -0.76
CA TYR A 8 1.09 -23.84 -1.47
C TYR A 8 0.29 -24.01 -2.76
N GLN A 9 0.45 -25.14 -3.43
CA GLN A 9 -0.29 -25.44 -4.64
C GLN A 9 -1.75 -25.75 -4.31
N ASP A 10 -2.00 -26.55 -3.29
CA ASP A 10 -3.35 -26.92 -2.85
C ASP A 10 -4.12 -25.67 -2.41
N THR A 11 -3.52 -24.81 -1.59
CA THR A 11 -4.11 -23.53 -1.19
C THR A 11 -4.45 -22.65 -2.40
N LEU A 12 -3.58 -22.59 -3.41
CA LEU A 12 -3.82 -21.80 -4.61
C LEU A 12 -4.98 -22.39 -5.44
N ILE A 13 -5.10 -23.70 -5.55
CA ILE A 13 -6.23 -24.39 -6.22
C ILE A 13 -7.54 -24.02 -5.51
N GLU A 14 -7.57 -24.08 -4.19
CA GLU A 14 -8.75 -23.73 -3.40
C GLU A 14 -9.15 -22.26 -3.58
N ILE A 15 -8.18 -21.34 -3.60
CA ILE A 15 -8.42 -19.92 -3.89
C ILE A 15 -9.10 -19.75 -5.24
N ILE A 16 -8.55 -20.37 -6.31
CA ILE A 16 -9.15 -20.26 -7.67
C ILE A 16 -10.53 -20.88 -7.70
N GLN A 17 -10.78 -21.98 -6.99
CA GLN A 17 -12.12 -22.59 -6.91
C GLN A 17 -13.12 -21.69 -6.19
N LEU A 18 -12.70 -21.03 -5.08
CA LEU A 18 -13.54 -20.07 -4.36
C LEU A 18 -13.88 -18.86 -5.24
N LEU A 19 -12.88 -18.28 -5.93
CA LEU A 19 -13.10 -17.20 -6.88
C LEU A 19 -14.04 -17.58 -8.02
N ASN A 20 -13.89 -18.81 -8.55
CA ASN A 20 -14.73 -19.32 -9.63
C ASN A 20 -16.22 -19.43 -9.25
N ASN A 21 -16.55 -19.51 -7.96
CA ASN A 21 -17.96 -19.50 -7.54
C ASN A 21 -18.66 -18.18 -7.85
N PHE A 22 -17.92 -17.07 -7.83
CA PHE A 22 -18.45 -15.75 -8.17
C PHE A 22 -18.59 -15.51 -9.68
N THR A 23 -18.05 -16.41 -10.53
CA THR A 23 -18.12 -16.25 -12.00
C THR A 23 -19.27 -16.99 -12.65
N LYS A 24 -20.10 -17.71 -11.88
CA LYS A 24 -21.16 -18.58 -12.41
C LYS A 24 -22.35 -17.84 -12.98
N SER A 25 -22.61 -16.63 -12.52
CA SER A 25 -23.72 -15.79 -12.99
C SER A 25 -23.39 -14.32 -12.80
N GLY A 26 -23.97 -13.46 -13.61
CA GLY A 26 -23.95 -12.00 -13.42
C GLY A 26 -25.08 -11.52 -12.51
N LEU A 27 -25.29 -10.21 -12.51
CA LEU A 27 -26.39 -9.54 -11.83
C LEU A 27 -27.54 -9.31 -12.83
N ASP A 28 -28.76 -9.62 -12.39
CA ASP A 28 -29.96 -9.36 -13.18
C ASP A 28 -30.14 -7.86 -13.43
N HIS A 29 -30.51 -7.48 -14.65
CA HIS A 29 -30.75 -6.10 -15.08
C HIS A 29 -29.56 -5.13 -14.86
N TYR A 30 -28.34 -5.65 -14.61
CA TYR A 30 -27.18 -4.81 -14.33
C TYR A 30 -26.89 -3.81 -15.46
N LYS A 31 -26.95 -4.29 -16.73
CA LYS A 31 -26.61 -3.48 -17.89
C LYS A 31 -27.54 -2.28 -18.09
N GLU A 32 -28.80 -2.47 -17.83
CA GLU A 32 -29.80 -1.40 -17.91
C GLU A 32 -29.58 -0.38 -16.80
N ASN A 33 -29.50 -0.84 -15.56
CA ASN A 33 -29.35 0.01 -14.39
C ASN A 33 -28.04 0.82 -14.41
N ILE A 34 -26.91 0.19 -14.78
CA ILE A 34 -25.62 0.89 -14.84
C ILE A 34 -25.59 1.93 -15.96
N ASN A 35 -26.22 1.64 -17.12
CA ASN A 35 -26.27 2.59 -18.23
C ASN A 35 -27.14 3.82 -17.91
N GLU A 36 -28.19 3.68 -17.11
CA GLU A 36 -28.97 4.81 -16.59
C GLU A 36 -28.13 5.65 -15.66
N TRP A 37 -27.48 5.02 -14.67
CA TRP A 37 -26.58 5.71 -13.74
C TRP A 37 -25.42 6.44 -14.44
N LEU A 38 -24.82 5.82 -15.47
CA LEU A 38 -23.74 6.42 -16.26
C LEU A 38 -24.16 7.67 -17.04
N LYS A 39 -25.44 7.86 -17.36
CA LYS A 39 -25.96 9.10 -18.00
C LYS A 39 -25.92 10.27 -17.02
N GLU A 40 -26.16 9.99 -15.75
CA GLU A 40 -26.19 11.00 -14.68
C GLU A 40 -24.79 11.26 -14.08
N CYS A 41 -23.87 10.30 -14.20
CA CYS A 41 -22.53 10.36 -13.65
C CYS A 41 -21.56 11.16 -14.54
N ASN A 42 -21.37 12.44 -14.19
CA ASN A 42 -20.45 13.34 -14.92
C ASN A 42 -18.96 13.19 -14.53
N GLN A 43 -18.65 12.33 -13.56
CA GLN A 43 -17.31 12.26 -12.94
C GLN A 43 -16.38 11.23 -13.62
N LEU A 44 -16.89 10.38 -14.51
CA LEU A 44 -16.08 9.39 -15.22
C LEU A 44 -15.32 10.06 -16.38
N ASP A 45 -14.02 10.07 -16.25
CA ASP A 45 -13.07 10.81 -17.07
C ASP A 45 -12.70 10.16 -18.40
N CYS A 46 -12.99 8.87 -18.60
CA CYS A 46 -12.65 8.19 -19.84
C CYS A 46 -13.70 7.17 -20.31
N LYS A 47 -13.76 7.00 -21.62
CA LYS A 47 -14.68 6.06 -22.29
C LYS A 47 -14.40 4.61 -21.89
N GLU A 48 -13.11 4.24 -21.74
CA GLU A 48 -12.70 2.89 -21.38
C GLU A 48 -13.28 2.44 -20.04
N LYS A 49 -13.28 3.30 -19.01
CA LYS A 49 -13.91 3.01 -17.72
C LYS A 49 -15.42 2.87 -17.83
N LYS A 50 -16.08 3.70 -18.65
CA LYS A 50 -17.53 3.61 -18.88
C LYS A 50 -17.91 2.29 -19.56
N ASP A 51 -17.20 1.92 -20.61
CA ASP A 51 -17.43 0.68 -21.36
C ASP A 51 -17.21 -0.55 -20.48
N TYR A 52 -16.17 -0.50 -19.61
CA TYR A 52 -15.93 -1.56 -18.64
C TYR A 52 -17.02 -1.65 -17.59
N LEU A 53 -17.38 -0.55 -16.95
CA LEU A 53 -18.46 -0.53 -15.95
C LEU A 53 -19.77 -1.02 -16.53
N SER A 54 -20.10 -0.66 -17.79
CA SER A 54 -21.33 -1.12 -18.45
C SER A 54 -21.44 -2.64 -18.59
N ASN A 55 -20.32 -3.37 -18.55
CA ASN A 55 -20.29 -4.82 -18.75
C ASN A 55 -19.82 -5.59 -17.52
N LEU A 56 -19.32 -4.90 -16.47
CA LEU A 56 -18.57 -5.47 -15.35
C LEU A 56 -19.27 -6.68 -14.69
N PHE A 57 -20.55 -6.56 -14.38
CA PHE A 57 -21.30 -7.61 -13.68
C PHE A 57 -22.40 -8.24 -14.53
N CYS A 58 -22.33 -8.12 -15.86
CA CYS A 58 -23.31 -8.76 -16.74
C CYS A 58 -23.25 -10.29 -16.69
N ASN A 59 -22.03 -10.86 -16.60
CA ASN A 59 -21.81 -12.31 -16.71
C ASN A 59 -21.09 -12.91 -15.47
N SER A 60 -20.62 -12.09 -14.56
CA SER A 60 -19.80 -12.50 -13.41
C SER A 60 -20.06 -11.57 -12.24
N LYS A 61 -20.04 -12.12 -11.02
CA LYS A 61 -20.06 -11.37 -9.77
C LYS A 61 -18.64 -11.17 -9.20
N LEU A 62 -17.62 -11.58 -9.95
CA LEU A 62 -16.20 -11.32 -9.69
C LEU A 62 -15.69 -10.23 -10.62
N ALA A 63 -14.98 -9.24 -10.09
CA ALA A 63 -14.21 -8.27 -10.86
C ALA A 63 -12.75 -8.29 -10.43
N LEU A 64 -11.82 -8.38 -11.37
CA LEU A 64 -10.39 -8.26 -11.17
C LEU A 64 -9.90 -6.96 -11.81
N ILE A 65 -9.47 -6.01 -11.00
CA ILE A 65 -9.02 -4.68 -11.44
C ILE A 65 -7.55 -4.53 -11.10
N TYR A 66 -6.72 -4.27 -12.10
CA TYR A 66 -5.32 -4.04 -11.85
C TYR A 66 -4.80 -2.85 -12.66
N GLY A 67 -3.64 -2.35 -12.28
CA GLY A 67 -3.00 -1.24 -12.97
C GLY A 67 -1.83 -0.70 -12.20
N ALA A 68 -1.02 0.08 -12.88
CA ALA A 68 0.13 0.75 -12.33
C ALA A 68 -0.21 1.65 -11.12
N ALA A 69 0.80 2.05 -10.38
CA ALA A 69 0.64 3.04 -9.33
C ALA A 69 0.07 4.34 -9.91
N GLY A 70 -0.97 4.90 -9.24
CA GLY A 70 -1.57 6.17 -9.64
C GLY A 70 -2.49 6.12 -10.86
N THR A 71 -2.99 4.95 -11.27
CA THR A 71 -3.93 4.80 -12.40
C THR A 71 -5.41 5.00 -12.02
N GLY A 72 -5.70 5.37 -10.77
CA GLY A 72 -7.08 5.65 -10.34
C GLY A 72 -7.86 4.42 -9.92
N LYS A 73 -7.20 3.35 -9.44
CA LYS A 73 -7.86 2.15 -8.90
C LYS A 73 -8.86 2.49 -7.80
N THR A 74 -8.45 3.29 -6.81
CA THR A 74 -9.32 3.70 -5.70
C THR A 74 -10.50 4.57 -6.18
N THR A 75 -10.30 5.41 -7.17
CA THR A 75 -11.37 6.21 -7.79
C THR A 75 -12.38 5.31 -8.49
N LEU A 76 -11.92 4.21 -9.12
CA LEU A 76 -12.86 3.24 -9.71
C LEU A 76 -13.65 2.48 -8.64
N ILE A 77 -13.03 2.13 -7.51
CA ILE A 77 -13.74 1.59 -6.33
C ILE A 77 -14.83 2.58 -5.88
N GLU A 78 -14.52 3.88 -5.82
CA GLU A 78 -15.46 4.94 -5.45
C GLU A 78 -16.67 4.98 -6.40
N HIS A 79 -16.45 4.93 -7.70
CA HIS A 79 -17.55 4.89 -8.69
C HIS A 79 -18.41 3.63 -8.55
N ILE A 80 -17.81 2.46 -8.39
CA ILE A 80 -18.55 1.21 -8.18
C ILE A 80 -19.34 1.28 -6.86
N SER A 81 -18.72 1.79 -5.80
CA SER A 81 -19.37 1.96 -4.51
C SER A 81 -20.56 2.92 -4.56
N SER A 82 -20.45 4.00 -5.32
CA SER A 82 -21.51 4.99 -5.50
C SER A 82 -22.70 4.42 -6.31
N PHE A 83 -22.44 3.60 -7.32
CA PHE A 83 -23.50 2.89 -8.03
C PHE A 83 -24.31 1.97 -7.10
N PHE A 84 -23.63 1.29 -6.17
CA PHE A 84 -24.24 0.41 -5.18
C PHE A 84 -24.44 1.10 -3.81
N HIS A 85 -24.91 2.36 -3.79
CA HIS A 85 -24.99 3.16 -2.57
C HIS A 85 -25.87 2.56 -1.46
N ASP A 86 -26.91 1.80 -1.84
CA ASP A 86 -27.86 1.14 -0.95
C ASP A 86 -27.36 -0.19 -0.34
N LYS A 87 -26.27 -0.75 -0.87
CA LYS A 87 -25.75 -2.07 -0.52
C LYS A 87 -24.84 -2.03 0.71
N ASN A 88 -24.84 -3.12 1.49
CA ASN A 88 -23.87 -3.33 2.57
C ASN A 88 -22.50 -3.71 1.99
N LYS A 89 -21.48 -2.92 2.30
CA LYS A 89 -20.14 -3.06 1.73
C LYS A 89 -19.11 -3.37 2.80
N LEU A 90 -18.16 -4.25 2.46
CA LEU A 90 -16.96 -4.49 3.24
C LEU A 90 -15.74 -4.11 2.39
N TYR A 91 -14.88 -3.27 2.94
CA TYR A 91 -13.61 -2.88 2.34
C TYR A 91 -12.45 -3.47 3.13
N LEU A 92 -11.66 -4.29 2.45
CA LEU A 92 -10.47 -4.92 3.01
C LEU A 92 -9.22 -4.43 2.29
N ALA A 93 -8.15 -4.21 3.04
CA ALA A 93 -6.83 -3.98 2.49
C ALA A 93 -5.77 -4.58 3.41
N ASN A 94 -4.55 -4.75 2.90
CA ASN A 94 -3.49 -5.37 3.69
C ASN A 94 -2.95 -4.45 4.81
N THR A 95 -3.00 -3.13 4.58
CA THR A 95 -2.42 -2.14 5.49
C THR A 95 -3.48 -1.18 6.04
N ASN A 96 -3.26 -0.65 7.25
CA ASN A 96 -4.14 0.38 7.81
C ASN A 96 -4.11 1.67 7.00
N THR A 97 -2.98 2.01 6.39
CA THR A 97 -2.86 3.16 5.49
C THR A 97 -3.81 3.03 4.31
N ALA A 98 -3.86 1.85 3.67
CA ALA A 98 -4.77 1.59 2.55
C ALA A 98 -6.24 1.62 3.00
N VAL A 99 -6.57 0.99 4.14
CA VAL A 99 -7.92 1.04 4.73
C VAL A 99 -8.37 2.47 5.01
N ASN A 100 -7.49 3.30 5.58
CA ASN A 100 -7.83 4.69 5.88
C ASN A 100 -7.95 5.55 4.62
N ASN A 101 -7.14 5.31 3.60
CA ASN A 101 -7.29 5.96 2.29
C ASN A 101 -8.65 5.64 1.65
N LEU A 102 -9.13 4.41 1.79
CA LEU A 102 -10.48 4.02 1.35
C LEU A 102 -11.55 4.74 2.18
N ARG A 103 -11.43 4.72 3.52
CA ARG A 103 -12.40 5.36 4.44
C ARG A 103 -12.55 6.87 4.22
N GLN A 104 -11.47 7.56 3.82
CA GLN A 104 -11.49 9.00 3.55
C GLN A 104 -12.16 9.38 2.23
N ARG A 105 -12.16 8.48 1.26
CA ARG A 105 -12.66 8.74 -0.09
C ARG A 105 -14.07 8.21 -0.32
N LEU A 106 -14.47 7.19 0.43
CA LEU A 106 -15.72 6.48 0.22
C LEU A 106 -16.78 6.92 1.20
N ASP A 107 -18.04 6.81 0.78
CA ASP A 107 -19.17 7.01 1.69
C ASP A 107 -19.14 5.94 2.78
N ILE A 108 -19.22 6.39 4.03
CA ILE A 108 -19.23 5.53 5.22
C ILE A 108 -20.58 4.85 5.44
N GLN A 109 -21.65 5.33 4.81
CA GLN A 109 -22.99 4.75 4.95
C GLN A 109 -23.00 3.31 4.42
N ASN A 110 -23.52 2.37 5.21
CA ASN A 110 -23.56 0.95 4.89
C ASN A 110 -22.18 0.32 4.59
N SER A 111 -21.09 0.93 5.06
CA SER A 111 -19.73 0.52 4.79
C SER A 111 -19.02 0.06 6.05
N SER A 112 -18.25 -1.01 5.93
CA SER A 112 -17.36 -1.54 6.97
C SER A 112 -15.95 -1.58 6.40
N PHE A 113 -14.95 -1.19 7.21
CA PHE A 113 -13.55 -1.09 6.80
C PHE A 113 -12.68 -1.87 7.76
N SER A 114 -11.80 -2.73 7.26
CA SER A 114 -10.89 -3.52 8.10
C SER A 114 -9.62 -3.87 7.34
N THR A 115 -8.53 -4.08 8.08
CA THR A 115 -7.39 -4.79 7.49
C THR A 115 -7.71 -6.27 7.35
N VAL A 116 -7.06 -6.94 6.38
CA VAL A 116 -7.19 -8.39 6.20
C VAL A 116 -6.86 -9.14 7.48
N ALA A 117 -5.76 -8.77 8.17
CA ALA A 117 -5.38 -9.39 9.43
C ALA A 117 -6.43 -9.22 10.55
N SER A 118 -6.96 -8.01 10.71
CA SER A 118 -8.02 -7.73 11.70
C SER A 118 -9.32 -8.46 11.36
N TYR A 119 -9.68 -8.52 10.07
CA TYR A 119 -10.85 -9.27 9.62
C TYR A 119 -10.72 -10.75 9.96
N ILE A 120 -9.59 -11.38 9.64
CA ILE A 120 -9.33 -12.80 9.93
C ILE A 120 -9.37 -13.08 11.42
N ALA A 121 -8.81 -12.20 12.26
CA ALA A 121 -8.82 -12.35 13.71
C ALA A 121 -10.25 -12.31 14.31
N ASN A 122 -11.15 -11.53 13.71
CA ASN A 122 -12.49 -11.29 14.23
C ASN A 122 -13.61 -11.99 13.44
N LYS A 123 -13.30 -12.76 12.37
CA LYS A 123 -14.30 -13.33 11.45
C LYS A 123 -15.38 -14.17 12.13
N ASN A 124 -15.04 -14.88 13.22
CA ASN A 124 -16.00 -15.70 13.98
C ASN A 124 -17.06 -14.87 14.73
N ASN A 125 -16.77 -13.60 15.00
CA ASN A 125 -17.68 -12.66 15.65
C ASN A 125 -18.52 -11.86 14.65
N ILE A 126 -18.20 -11.97 13.34
CA ILE A 126 -18.88 -11.25 12.28
C ILE A 126 -20.00 -12.12 11.70
N SER A 127 -21.20 -11.93 12.20
CA SER A 127 -22.42 -12.58 11.67
C SER A 127 -23.06 -11.80 10.50
N LYS A 128 -22.60 -10.57 10.26
CA LYS A 128 -23.13 -9.67 9.23
C LYS A 128 -22.85 -10.24 7.84
N LYS A 129 -23.87 -10.23 6.98
CA LYS A 129 -23.72 -10.46 5.53
C LYS A 129 -23.39 -9.16 4.83
N PHE A 130 -22.57 -9.26 3.82
CA PHE A 130 -22.21 -8.14 2.95
C PHE A 130 -22.74 -8.42 1.54
N ASP A 131 -23.31 -7.42 0.90
CA ASP A 131 -23.70 -7.53 -0.49
C ASP A 131 -22.45 -7.50 -1.38
N ILE A 132 -21.49 -6.66 -1.03
CA ILE A 132 -20.27 -6.43 -1.80
C ILE A 132 -19.04 -6.45 -0.89
N VAL A 133 -17.99 -7.16 -1.33
CA VAL A 133 -16.67 -7.13 -0.70
C VAL A 133 -15.66 -6.56 -1.70
N PHE A 134 -14.97 -5.50 -1.30
CA PHE A 134 -13.84 -4.92 -1.99
C PHE A 134 -12.55 -5.34 -1.28
N ILE A 135 -11.57 -5.85 -2.02
CA ILE A 135 -10.25 -6.18 -1.51
C ILE A 135 -9.23 -5.35 -2.31
N ASP A 136 -8.61 -4.37 -1.66
CA ASP A 136 -7.59 -3.52 -2.26
C ASP A 136 -6.18 -4.01 -1.91
N GLU A 137 -5.18 -3.59 -2.68
CA GLU A 137 -3.78 -4.04 -2.58
C GLU A 137 -3.62 -5.58 -2.63
N CYS A 138 -4.42 -6.27 -3.45
CA CYS A 138 -4.46 -7.74 -3.53
C CYS A 138 -3.10 -8.41 -3.74
N SER A 139 -2.17 -7.76 -4.46
CA SER A 139 -0.82 -8.26 -4.70
C SER A 139 0.02 -8.41 -3.43
N THR A 140 -0.33 -7.70 -2.37
CA THR A 140 0.38 -7.71 -1.08
C THR A 140 -0.17 -8.72 -0.08
N ILE A 141 -1.31 -9.36 -0.40
CA ILE A 141 -1.98 -10.31 0.49
C ILE A 141 -1.46 -11.72 0.21
N SER A 142 -1.08 -12.45 1.28
CA SER A 142 -0.57 -13.82 1.15
C SER A 142 -1.66 -14.80 0.69
N ASN A 143 -1.25 -15.93 0.08
CA ASN A 143 -2.19 -16.99 -0.31
C ASN A 143 -2.99 -17.49 0.90
N LYS A 144 -2.35 -17.67 2.06
CA LYS A 144 -3.01 -18.14 3.28
C LYS A 144 -4.05 -17.15 3.79
N ASP A 145 -3.73 -15.87 3.78
CA ASP A 145 -4.62 -14.85 4.31
C ASP A 145 -5.83 -14.66 3.40
N ILE A 146 -5.62 -14.59 2.07
CA ILE A 146 -6.75 -14.46 1.13
C ILE A 146 -7.63 -15.72 1.13
N PHE A 147 -7.06 -16.91 1.25
CA PHE A 147 -7.84 -18.14 1.39
C PHE A 147 -8.77 -18.05 2.61
N SER A 148 -8.23 -17.61 3.77
CA SER A 148 -9.02 -17.45 5.00
C SER A 148 -10.16 -16.44 4.87
N VAL A 149 -9.95 -15.37 4.10
CA VAL A 149 -11.00 -14.38 3.80
C VAL A 149 -12.05 -14.98 2.87
N LEU A 150 -11.64 -15.56 1.75
CA LEU A 150 -12.56 -16.12 0.73
C LEU A 150 -13.41 -17.26 1.29
N ASP A 151 -12.82 -18.12 2.13
CA ASP A 151 -13.53 -19.22 2.78
C ASP A 151 -14.65 -18.72 3.71
N ASP A 152 -14.42 -17.61 4.41
CA ASP A 152 -15.44 -16.99 5.26
C ASP A 152 -16.53 -16.26 4.47
N ILE A 153 -16.13 -15.46 3.45
CA ILE A 153 -17.09 -14.63 2.70
C ILE A 153 -17.91 -15.39 1.65
N LYS A 154 -17.53 -16.61 1.27
CA LYS A 154 -18.18 -17.38 0.19
C LYS A 154 -19.69 -17.56 0.33
N LEU A 155 -20.22 -17.53 1.58
CA LEU A 155 -21.64 -17.62 1.88
C LEU A 155 -22.24 -16.31 2.41
N LYS A 156 -21.40 -15.29 2.60
CA LYS A 156 -21.78 -14.00 3.19
C LYS A 156 -21.71 -12.84 2.21
N CYS A 157 -21.21 -13.07 0.98
CA CYS A 157 -20.99 -12.04 -0.02
C CYS A 157 -21.58 -12.44 -1.36
N GLU A 158 -22.18 -11.49 -2.06
CA GLU A 158 -22.72 -11.68 -3.40
C GLU A 158 -21.73 -11.25 -4.50
N ILE A 159 -21.10 -10.08 -4.34
CA ILE A 159 -20.18 -9.48 -5.34
C ILE A 159 -18.80 -9.32 -4.73
N LEU A 160 -17.78 -9.81 -5.43
CA LEU A 160 -16.39 -9.69 -5.02
C LEU A 160 -15.58 -8.88 -6.01
N ILE A 161 -14.88 -7.85 -5.51
CA ILE A 161 -14.03 -6.96 -6.31
C ILE A 161 -12.63 -7.00 -5.73
N CYS A 162 -11.68 -7.51 -6.52
CA CYS A 162 -10.27 -7.61 -6.17
C CYS A 162 -9.47 -6.58 -6.96
N VAL A 163 -8.73 -5.72 -6.25
CA VAL A 163 -7.98 -4.61 -6.85
C VAL A 163 -6.50 -4.71 -6.44
N GLY A 164 -5.57 -4.50 -7.38
CA GLY A 164 -4.16 -4.60 -7.05
C GLY A 164 -3.21 -4.08 -8.14
N ASP A 165 -1.92 -4.22 -7.88
CA ASP A 165 -0.85 -3.90 -8.81
C ASP A 165 0.20 -5.02 -8.77
N ILE A 166 0.24 -5.83 -9.82
CA ILE A 166 1.12 -7.01 -9.90
C ILE A 166 2.61 -6.68 -10.03
N TYR A 167 2.94 -5.43 -10.30
CA TYR A 167 4.31 -4.96 -10.45
C TYR A 167 4.90 -4.38 -9.17
N GLN A 168 4.07 -4.12 -8.14
CA GLN A 168 4.52 -3.68 -6.83
C GLN A 168 5.07 -4.86 -6.01
N ILE A 169 5.68 -4.54 -4.85
CA ILE A 169 6.21 -5.53 -3.91
C ILE A 169 5.12 -6.57 -3.58
N GLU A 170 5.48 -7.84 -3.73
CA GLU A 170 4.63 -8.97 -3.37
C GLU A 170 4.49 -9.10 -1.83
N SER A 171 3.60 -9.95 -1.39
CA SER A 171 3.45 -10.28 0.02
C SER A 171 4.77 -10.78 0.64
N ILE A 172 5.07 -10.33 1.87
CA ILE A 172 6.21 -10.84 2.66
C ILE A 172 6.09 -12.35 2.88
N ARG A 173 4.87 -12.84 3.12
CA ARG A 173 4.57 -14.28 3.13
C ARG A 173 4.31 -14.72 1.69
N PHE A 174 4.44 -16.03 1.41
CA PHE A 174 4.17 -16.55 0.07
C PHE A 174 2.79 -16.12 -0.45
N GLY A 175 2.78 -15.39 -1.57
CA GLY A 175 1.55 -14.86 -2.15
C GLY A 175 1.72 -14.48 -3.62
N ASN A 176 1.11 -15.25 -4.51
CA ASN A 176 1.05 -14.97 -5.94
C ASN A 176 -0.36 -15.22 -6.53
N TRP A 177 -1.31 -15.45 -5.65
CA TRP A 177 -2.69 -15.81 -6.02
C TRP A 177 -3.33 -14.81 -7.00
N PHE A 178 -3.08 -13.51 -6.80
CA PHE A 178 -3.70 -12.47 -7.62
C PHE A 178 -3.20 -12.51 -9.07
N LEU A 179 -1.91 -12.79 -9.27
CA LEU A 179 -1.30 -12.98 -10.59
C LEU A 179 -1.84 -14.24 -11.29
N PHE A 180 -2.05 -15.32 -10.54
CA PHE A 180 -2.70 -16.54 -11.07
C PHE A 180 -4.18 -16.30 -11.38
N ALA A 181 -4.90 -15.59 -10.51
CA ALA A 181 -6.30 -15.23 -10.74
C ALA A 181 -6.48 -14.43 -12.04
N GLN A 182 -5.62 -13.44 -12.30
CA GLN A 182 -5.64 -12.68 -13.54
C GLN A 182 -5.46 -13.57 -14.77
N LYS A 183 -4.49 -14.49 -14.75
CA LYS A 183 -4.28 -15.41 -15.88
C LYS A 183 -5.43 -16.40 -16.05
N PHE A 184 -6.07 -16.82 -14.96
CA PHE A 184 -7.15 -17.79 -14.99
C PHE A 184 -8.48 -17.17 -15.43
N PHE A 185 -8.73 -15.93 -15.04
CA PHE A 185 -9.97 -15.19 -15.31
C PHE A 185 -9.72 -13.99 -16.25
N SER A 186 -9.06 -14.24 -17.37
CA SER A 186 -8.68 -13.19 -18.34
C SER A 186 -9.85 -12.39 -18.89
N ASP A 187 -11.05 -12.98 -18.94
CA ASP A 187 -12.23 -12.36 -19.56
C ASP A 187 -12.98 -11.38 -18.63
N ILE A 188 -12.66 -11.38 -17.34
CA ILE A 188 -13.32 -10.55 -16.32
C ILE A 188 -12.36 -9.58 -15.62
N GLN A 189 -11.27 -9.24 -16.29
CA GLN A 189 -10.26 -8.34 -15.75
C GLN A 189 -10.27 -6.99 -16.47
N LEU A 190 -9.87 -5.94 -15.71
CA LEU A 190 -9.60 -4.62 -16.24
C LEU A 190 -8.18 -4.18 -15.90
N GLU A 191 -7.41 -3.80 -16.90
CA GLU A 191 -6.16 -3.09 -16.72
C GLU A 191 -6.36 -1.58 -16.83
N LEU A 192 -6.07 -0.83 -15.78
CA LEU A 192 -6.03 0.62 -15.79
C LEU A 192 -4.64 1.09 -16.24
N LYS A 193 -4.56 1.75 -17.40
CA LYS A 193 -3.28 2.13 -18.02
C LYS A 193 -2.90 3.59 -17.78
N HIS A 194 -3.89 4.50 -17.73
CA HIS A 194 -3.61 5.93 -17.62
C HIS A 194 -3.16 6.31 -16.20
N ILE A 195 -2.02 7.01 -16.12
CA ILE A 195 -1.41 7.43 -14.84
C ILE A 195 -1.85 8.87 -14.50
N TYR A 196 -2.49 9.05 -13.35
CA TYR A 196 -2.96 10.35 -12.83
C TYR A 196 -2.09 10.91 -11.70
N ARG A 197 -1.26 10.07 -11.05
CA ARG A 197 -0.45 10.45 -9.87
C ARG A 197 0.52 11.58 -10.15
N THR A 198 1.11 11.61 -11.34
CA THR A 198 2.06 12.61 -11.75
C THR A 198 1.66 13.27 -13.06
N LYS A 199 1.89 14.59 -13.14
CA LYS A 199 1.76 15.35 -14.39
C LYS A 199 3.05 15.36 -15.20
N SER A 200 4.15 14.82 -14.66
CA SER A 200 5.44 14.74 -15.36
C SER A 200 5.41 13.58 -16.36
N GLU A 201 5.33 13.91 -17.64
CA GLU A 201 5.42 12.92 -18.72
C GLU A 201 6.71 12.10 -18.66
N LYS A 202 7.81 12.71 -18.20
CA LYS A 202 9.09 12.02 -18.02
C LYS A 202 9.00 10.93 -16.95
N LEU A 203 8.36 11.21 -15.81
CA LEU A 203 8.15 10.20 -14.76
C LEU A 203 7.19 9.10 -15.22
N GLN A 204 6.10 9.45 -15.91
CA GLN A 204 5.17 8.47 -16.48
C GLN A 204 5.89 7.51 -17.43
N LEU A 205 6.69 8.05 -18.35
CA LEU A 205 7.47 7.26 -19.29
C LEU A 205 8.49 6.36 -18.58
N LEU A 206 9.19 6.88 -17.56
CA LEU A 206 10.13 6.09 -16.77
C LEU A 206 9.44 4.93 -16.08
N TRP A 207 8.29 5.17 -15.42
CA TRP A 207 7.54 4.12 -14.73
C TRP A 207 7.05 3.04 -15.68
N GLU A 208 6.59 3.43 -16.89
CA GLU A 208 6.14 2.47 -17.89
C GLU A 208 7.29 1.60 -18.40
N ARG A 209 8.44 2.20 -18.74
CA ARG A 209 9.62 1.48 -19.20
C ARG A 209 10.20 0.53 -18.15
N VAL A 210 10.23 0.98 -16.89
CA VAL A 210 10.63 0.09 -15.78
C VAL A 210 9.61 -1.03 -15.58
N ARG A 211 8.32 -0.73 -15.62
CA ARG A 211 7.24 -1.71 -15.48
C ARG A 211 7.35 -2.83 -16.50
N THR A 212 7.66 -2.50 -17.76
CA THR A 212 7.74 -3.45 -18.87
C THR A 212 9.14 -4.02 -19.09
N LEU A 213 10.15 -3.55 -18.37
CA LEU A 213 11.57 -3.81 -18.62
C LEU A 213 11.98 -3.50 -20.06
N ASP A 214 11.51 -2.36 -20.57
CA ASP A 214 11.85 -1.89 -21.90
C ASP A 214 13.36 -1.61 -22.04
N GLU A 215 13.96 -1.97 -23.18
CA GLU A 215 15.39 -1.78 -23.44
C GLU A 215 15.84 -0.31 -23.32
N SER A 216 14.93 0.64 -23.54
CA SER A 216 15.17 2.08 -23.41
C SER A 216 15.00 2.63 -21.99
N MET A 217 14.90 1.75 -20.97
CA MET A 217 14.76 2.15 -19.55
C MET A 217 15.93 3.02 -19.09
N LEU A 218 17.17 2.68 -19.46
CA LEU A 218 18.37 3.48 -19.15
C LEU A 218 18.26 4.89 -19.72
N GLU A 219 17.86 5.00 -20.99
CA GLU A 219 17.66 6.30 -21.65
C GLU A 219 16.60 7.14 -20.94
N ALA A 220 15.54 6.51 -20.39
CA ALA A 220 14.53 7.22 -19.63
C ALA A 220 15.06 7.72 -18.27
N ILE A 221 15.90 6.94 -17.59
CA ILE A 221 16.56 7.35 -16.35
C ILE A 221 17.44 8.57 -16.60
N GLU A 222 18.26 8.55 -17.64
CA GLU A 222 19.15 9.64 -18.03
C GLU A 222 18.38 10.89 -18.46
N LYS A 223 17.41 10.76 -19.38
CA LYS A 223 16.58 11.88 -19.86
C LYS A 223 15.80 12.57 -18.75
N ASN A 224 15.41 11.82 -17.73
CA ASN A 224 14.75 12.36 -16.56
C ASN A 224 15.75 12.98 -15.57
N ASN A 225 17.06 12.83 -15.81
CA ASN A 225 18.11 13.22 -14.86
C ASN A 225 17.89 12.61 -13.48
N SER A 226 17.46 11.35 -13.45
CA SER A 226 17.13 10.64 -12.21
C SER A 226 18.32 9.89 -11.60
N SER A 227 19.33 9.50 -12.39
CA SER A 227 20.55 8.85 -11.90
C SER A 227 21.56 9.88 -11.43
N GLU A 228 22.15 9.61 -10.27
CA GLU A 228 23.19 10.46 -9.66
C GLU A 228 24.22 9.58 -8.94
N ASN A 229 25.47 10.02 -8.93
CA ASN A 229 26.50 9.32 -8.17
C ASN A 229 26.21 9.41 -6.67
N ILE A 230 26.31 8.29 -5.95
CA ILE A 230 26.06 8.23 -4.50
C ILE A 230 26.97 9.17 -3.70
N GLN A 231 28.17 9.48 -4.20
CA GLN A 231 29.08 10.46 -3.58
C GLN A 231 28.53 11.89 -3.61
N ASN A 232 27.61 12.18 -4.54
CA ASN A 232 26.94 13.47 -4.65
C ASN A 232 25.68 13.53 -3.79
N PHE A 233 25.37 12.47 -3.04
CA PHE A 233 24.21 12.48 -2.16
C PHE A 233 24.40 13.56 -1.08
N ASN A 234 23.57 14.58 -1.19
CA ASN A 234 23.58 15.68 -0.25
C ASN A 234 22.59 15.39 0.87
N PHE A 235 23.09 15.23 2.08
CA PHE A 235 22.28 15.14 3.29
C PHE A 235 21.68 16.49 3.66
N SER A 236 21.00 17.15 2.70
CA SER A 236 20.27 18.36 2.98
C SER A 236 18.85 18.02 3.43
N ARG A 237 18.35 18.79 4.37
CA ARG A 237 17.00 18.69 4.86
C ARG A 237 16.07 19.56 4.01
N SER A 238 14.97 19.01 3.54
CA SER A 238 13.83 19.77 3.00
C SER A 238 12.64 19.63 3.95
N VAL A 239 11.98 20.74 4.24
CA VAL A 239 10.73 20.77 5.03
C VAL A 239 9.52 20.39 4.17
N ASN A 240 9.72 20.18 2.87
CA ASN A 240 8.70 19.81 1.90
C ASN A 240 8.35 18.30 2.01
N ASP A 241 7.32 17.86 1.29
CA ASP A 241 6.90 16.47 1.16
C ASP A 241 7.97 15.65 0.40
N GLU A 242 9.07 15.37 1.09
CA GLU A 242 10.27 14.70 0.60
C GLU A 242 10.61 13.50 1.48
N ILE A 243 11.14 12.43 0.87
CA ILE A 243 11.58 11.22 1.57
C ILE A 243 12.83 10.63 0.94
N ILE A 244 13.67 10.04 1.79
CA ILE A 244 14.78 9.21 1.36
C ILE A 244 14.38 7.74 1.53
N LEU A 245 14.49 6.96 0.47
CA LEU A 245 14.20 5.53 0.46
C LEU A 245 15.51 4.75 0.44
N CYS A 246 15.68 3.84 1.41
CA CYS A 246 16.83 2.97 1.51
C CYS A 246 16.40 1.50 1.43
N LEU A 247 17.32 0.64 0.96
CA LEU A 247 17.14 -0.81 0.97
C LEU A 247 17.45 -1.41 2.34
N ASN A 248 18.53 -0.96 2.98
CA ASN A 248 19.06 -1.51 4.22
C ASN A 248 18.76 -0.60 5.41
N TYR A 249 18.66 -1.18 6.59
CA TYR A 249 18.57 -0.43 7.85
C TYR A 249 19.95 0.00 8.36
N GLY A 250 20.96 -0.87 8.22
CA GLY A 250 22.34 -0.63 8.64
C GLY A 250 23.24 -0.06 7.53
N GLY A 251 24.50 0.23 7.86
CA GLY A 251 25.49 0.78 6.94
C GLY A 251 25.43 2.31 6.81
N ILE A 252 26.41 2.89 6.10
CA ILE A 252 26.56 4.36 5.94
C ILE A 252 25.32 4.98 5.33
N TYR A 253 24.77 4.34 4.31
CA TYR A 253 23.58 4.78 3.58
C TYR A 253 22.31 4.04 4.01
N GLY A 254 22.31 3.41 5.19
CA GLY A 254 21.13 2.76 5.75
C GLY A 254 20.17 3.72 6.45
N VAL A 255 18.93 3.30 6.59
CA VAL A 255 17.85 4.09 7.23
C VAL A 255 18.27 4.69 8.56
N ASN A 256 18.88 3.88 9.43
CA ASN A 256 19.24 4.32 10.79
C ASN A 256 20.30 5.43 10.77
N ASN A 257 21.33 5.27 9.93
CA ASN A 257 22.44 6.23 9.88
C ASN A 257 22.03 7.52 9.20
N ILE A 258 21.26 7.45 8.10
CA ILE A 258 20.75 8.65 7.43
C ILE A 258 19.81 9.44 8.35
N ASN A 259 18.89 8.78 9.06
CA ASN A 259 18.03 9.45 10.03
C ASN A 259 18.84 10.15 11.13
N LYS A 260 19.83 9.44 11.69
CA LYS A 260 20.69 10.01 12.73
C LYS A 260 21.46 11.24 12.23
N PHE A 261 22.09 11.13 11.06
CA PHE A 261 22.89 12.21 10.48
C PHE A 261 22.02 13.44 10.16
N LEU A 262 20.85 13.26 9.56
CA LEU A 262 19.95 14.38 9.26
C LEU A 262 19.36 15.00 10.51
N GLN A 263 19.08 14.19 11.52
CA GLN A 263 18.64 14.69 12.82
C GLN A 263 19.76 15.46 13.55
N GLU A 264 21.01 15.02 13.48
CA GLU A 264 22.15 15.76 14.03
C GLU A 264 22.30 17.14 13.39
N ASN A 265 22.06 17.25 12.09
CA ASN A 265 22.09 18.52 11.34
C ASN A 265 20.86 19.42 11.62
N ASN A 266 19.82 18.93 12.27
CA ASN A 266 18.71 19.74 12.72
C ASN A 266 19.18 20.66 13.87
N PRO A 267 19.08 22.01 13.74
CA PRO A 267 19.65 22.96 14.71
C PRO A 267 18.90 23.03 16.04
N HIS A 268 17.70 22.46 16.12
CA HIS A 268 16.89 22.50 17.34
C HIS A 268 17.50 21.66 18.47
N LYS A 269 17.16 22.01 19.71
CA LYS A 269 17.55 21.28 20.91
C LYS A 269 17.15 19.83 20.83
N SER A 270 18.06 18.90 21.20
CA SER A 270 17.77 17.47 21.33
C SER A 270 17.09 17.17 22.67
N PHE A 271 16.05 16.39 22.63
CA PHE A 271 15.38 15.80 23.77
C PHE A 271 15.58 14.29 23.74
N TYR A 272 16.13 13.73 24.81
CA TYR A 272 16.46 12.30 24.89
C TYR A 272 15.42 11.54 25.69
N PHE A 273 14.86 10.50 25.09
CA PHE A 273 13.86 9.67 25.72
C PHE A 273 14.02 8.21 25.28
N ASN A 274 14.14 7.30 26.27
CA ASN A 274 14.32 5.84 26.06
C ASN A 274 15.41 5.49 25.03
N GLY A 275 16.55 6.19 25.08
CA GLY A 275 17.71 5.96 24.19
C GLY A 275 17.57 6.55 22.78
N LEU A 276 16.47 7.21 22.47
CA LEU A 276 16.24 7.91 21.21
C LEU A 276 16.28 9.42 21.39
N SER A 277 16.65 10.13 20.34
CA SER A 277 16.67 11.59 20.28
C SER A 277 15.50 12.11 19.46
N TYR A 278 14.90 13.22 19.89
CA TYR A 278 13.82 13.92 19.20
C TYR A 278 14.11 15.41 19.16
N LYS A 279 13.79 16.05 18.06
CA LYS A 279 13.95 17.51 17.88
C LYS A 279 12.67 18.09 17.26
N VAL A 280 12.43 19.37 17.58
CA VAL A 280 11.41 20.14 16.85
C VAL A 280 11.76 20.11 15.36
N ASP A 281 10.75 20.09 14.51
CA ASP A 281 10.83 19.93 13.07
C ASP A 281 11.34 18.56 12.57
N ASP A 282 11.53 17.55 13.41
CA ASP A 282 11.77 16.21 12.92
C ASP A 282 10.50 15.69 12.19
N PRO A 283 10.63 15.19 10.94
CA PRO A 283 9.57 14.45 10.30
C PRO A 283 9.39 13.10 10.98
N ILE A 284 8.16 12.68 11.15
CA ILE A 284 7.85 11.41 11.82
C ILE A 284 6.85 10.57 11.02
N LEU A 285 6.88 9.26 11.29
CA LEU A 285 5.84 8.32 10.92
C LEU A 285 5.37 7.55 12.15
N PHE A 286 4.07 7.51 12.35
CA PHE A 286 3.50 6.67 13.40
C PHE A 286 3.77 5.20 13.12
N ASN A 287 4.15 4.43 14.14
CA ASN A 287 4.58 3.03 14.03
C ASN A 287 3.50 2.05 14.45
N GLU A 288 2.54 2.50 15.24
CA GLU A 288 1.57 1.61 15.86
C GLU A 288 0.16 1.92 15.42
N ASN A 289 -0.64 0.84 15.33
CA ASN A 289 -2.07 0.89 15.50
C ASN A 289 -2.34 1.09 16.98
N SER A 290 -2.00 2.26 17.52
CA SER A 290 -2.21 2.44 18.94
C SER A 290 -3.70 2.52 19.19
N SER A 291 -4.26 1.42 19.73
CA SER A 291 -5.58 1.39 20.31
C SER A 291 -5.80 2.53 21.30
N SER A 292 -4.72 3.04 21.88
CA SER A 292 -4.71 4.19 22.79
C SER A 292 -5.07 5.51 22.11
N PHE A 293 -4.72 5.72 20.84
CA PHE A 293 -5.05 6.96 20.10
C PHE A 293 -6.32 6.84 19.25
N GLY A 294 -6.95 5.65 19.22
CA GLY A 294 -8.15 5.40 18.42
C GLY A 294 -7.86 5.06 16.96
N GLU A 295 -8.91 4.71 16.22
CA GLU A 295 -8.83 4.23 14.83
C GLU A 295 -8.29 5.26 13.83
N GLU A 296 -8.24 6.53 14.20
CA GLU A 296 -7.75 7.58 13.32
C GLU A 296 -6.22 7.60 13.20
N PHE A 297 -5.50 7.01 14.19
CA PHE A 297 -4.06 6.87 14.16
C PHE A 297 -3.68 5.48 13.64
N HIS A 298 -2.83 5.46 12.65
CA HIS A 298 -2.43 4.22 11.97
C HIS A 298 -0.96 4.27 11.59
N ASN A 299 -0.40 3.10 11.34
CA ASN A 299 0.95 2.96 10.81
C ASN A 299 1.16 3.85 9.58
N ASN A 300 2.31 4.49 9.52
CA ASN A 300 2.72 5.37 8.43
C ASN A 300 1.91 6.70 8.32
N LEU A 301 1.13 7.09 9.34
CA LEU A 301 0.58 8.44 9.39
C LEU A 301 1.74 9.44 9.52
N LYS A 302 1.81 10.36 8.56
CA LYS A 302 2.87 11.38 8.49
C LYS A 302 2.62 12.51 9.48
N GLY A 303 3.68 12.99 10.11
CA GLY A 303 3.64 14.17 10.97
C GLY A 303 4.98 14.89 11.05
N ILE A 304 4.96 16.05 11.71
CA ILE A 304 6.15 16.85 12.04
C ILE A 304 6.03 17.25 13.50
N ILE A 305 7.09 17.13 14.26
CA ILE A 305 7.15 17.61 15.65
C ILE A 305 7.19 19.12 15.64
N THR A 306 6.20 19.79 16.22
CA THR A 306 6.12 21.26 16.30
C THR A 306 6.58 21.79 17.64
N ASN A 307 6.46 21.00 18.71
CA ASN A 307 7.00 21.36 20.04
C ASN A 307 7.30 20.12 20.87
N ILE A 308 8.28 20.22 21.76
CA ILE A 308 8.63 19.20 22.75
C ILE A 308 8.83 19.90 24.10
N GLU A 309 8.18 19.39 25.12
CA GLU A 309 8.34 19.81 26.51
C GLU A 309 8.65 18.57 27.36
N GLU A 310 9.58 18.67 28.27
CA GLU A 310 9.92 17.57 29.16
C GLU A 310 9.82 18.00 30.62
N ASP A 311 9.36 17.11 31.46
CA ASP A 311 9.45 17.21 32.91
C ASP A 311 10.12 15.95 33.49
N GLU A 312 10.17 15.84 34.82
CA GLU A 312 10.83 14.71 35.49
C GLU A 312 10.21 13.35 35.16
N LYS A 313 8.90 13.29 34.87
CA LYS A 313 8.12 12.05 34.70
C LYS A 313 7.68 11.80 33.27
N THR A 314 7.55 12.84 32.44
CA THR A 314 6.96 12.73 31.10
C THR A 314 7.72 13.52 30.08
N ILE A 315 7.56 13.10 28.81
CA ILE A 315 7.86 13.93 27.64
C ILE A 315 6.55 14.22 26.89
N ASN A 316 6.35 15.49 26.57
CA ASN A 316 5.15 15.95 25.89
C ASN A 316 5.48 16.34 24.47
N PHE A 317 4.82 15.72 23.51
CA PHE A 317 4.98 16.01 22.09
C PHE A 317 3.79 16.81 21.59
N THR A 318 4.05 17.89 20.85
CA THR A 318 3.07 18.52 19.96
C THR A 318 3.45 18.20 18.53
N ILE A 319 2.52 17.64 17.76
CA ILE A 319 2.77 17.10 16.42
C ILE A 319 1.68 17.59 15.47
N LYS A 320 2.10 18.14 14.33
CA LYS A 320 1.22 18.44 13.22
C LYS A 320 1.15 17.21 12.30
N ILE A 321 -0.03 16.62 12.17
CA ILE A 321 -0.31 15.47 11.27
C ILE A 321 -1.06 15.93 10.03
N ASN A 322 -0.79 15.29 8.88
CA ASN A 322 -1.40 15.60 7.59
C ASN A 322 -2.80 14.95 7.43
N LYS A 323 -3.62 15.07 8.49
CA LYS A 323 -4.97 14.51 8.53
C LYS A 323 -5.85 15.36 9.44
N ILE A 324 -7.10 15.57 9.02
CA ILE A 324 -8.10 16.22 9.88
C ILE A 324 -8.69 15.13 10.78
N ILE A 325 -8.47 15.25 12.10
CA ILE A 325 -9.07 14.38 13.11
C ILE A 325 -10.40 14.94 13.53
N GLN A 326 -11.43 14.11 13.54
CA GLN A 326 -12.79 14.47 13.93
C GLN A 326 -13.10 14.06 15.37
N ASN A 327 -12.62 12.88 15.79
CA ASN A 327 -12.94 12.32 17.10
C ASN A 327 -11.91 12.74 18.15
N ILE A 328 -12.41 13.18 19.30
CA ILE A 328 -11.58 13.52 20.47
C ILE A 328 -11.38 12.25 21.28
N ASN A 329 -10.13 11.97 21.66
CA ASN A 329 -9.75 10.86 22.53
C ASN A 329 -9.10 11.43 23.80
N ASN A 330 -9.20 10.70 24.91
CA ASN A 330 -8.62 11.12 26.20
C ASN A 330 -7.09 11.11 26.22
N ASN A 331 -6.45 10.43 25.25
CA ASN A 331 -5.00 10.22 25.22
C ASN A 331 -4.25 11.32 24.44
N PHE A 332 -4.94 12.22 23.76
CA PHE A 332 -4.35 13.40 23.14
C PHE A 332 -5.32 14.60 23.17
N LYS A 333 -4.74 15.79 23.08
CA LYS A 333 -5.49 17.04 22.95
C LYS A 333 -5.30 17.62 21.55
N ILE A 334 -6.36 18.08 20.92
CA ILE A 334 -6.26 18.85 19.68
C ILE A 334 -5.88 20.29 20.08
N VAL A 335 -4.76 20.76 19.54
CA VAL A 335 -4.24 22.11 19.78
C VAL A 335 -4.76 23.08 18.71
N ALA A 336 -4.68 22.65 17.44
CA ALA A 336 -5.13 23.43 16.30
C ALA A 336 -5.61 22.54 15.15
N LYS A 337 -6.44 23.08 14.27
CA LYS A 337 -6.86 22.45 13.01
C LYS A 337 -6.79 23.49 11.88
N ASP A 338 -6.30 23.06 10.74
CA ASP A 338 -6.36 23.82 9.48
C ASP A 338 -6.80 22.91 8.33
N ASP A 339 -6.94 23.46 7.13
CA ASP A 339 -7.36 22.71 5.93
C ASP A 339 -6.37 21.62 5.50
N LYS A 340 -5.16 21.61 6.07
CA LYS A 340 -4.07 20.69 5.72
C LYS A 340 -3.79 19.62 6.78
N GLY A 341 -4.36 19.79 7.99
CA GLY A 341 -4.12 18.81 9.04
C GLY A 341 -4.57 19.24 10.42
N THR A 342 -4.18 18.43 11.41
CA THR A 342 -4.50 18.65 12.82
C THR A 342 -3.21 18.68 13.63
N GLU A 343 -3.10 19.62 14.55
CA GLU A 343 -2.03 19.67 15.55
C GLU A 343 -2.55 19.07 16.86
N ILE A 344 -1.83 18.07 17.34
CA ILE A 344 -2.18 17.30 18.54
C ILE A 344 -1.07 17.39 19.58
N LYS A 345 -1.44 17.33 20.87
CA LYS A 345 -0.51 17.22 22.00
C LYS A 345 -0.83 15.99 22.82
N PHE A 346 0.20 15.19 23.15
CA PHE A 346 0.09 14.02 24.03
C PHE A 346 1.36 13.86 24.87
N SER A 347 1.26 13.05 25.92
CA SER A 347 2.33 12.81 26.88
C SER A 347 2.74 11.34 26.85
N VAL A 348 4.04 11.06 27.00
CA VAL A 348 4.60 9.72 27.14
C VAL A 348 5.34 9.66 28.46
N ALA A 349 5.03 8.66 29.29
CA ALA A 349 5.65 8.49 30.63
C ALA A 349 7.08 7.96 30.49
N ARG A 350 7.98 8.43 31.36
CA ARG A 350 9.33 7.84 31.54
C ARG A 350 9.21 6.52 32.30
N LEU A 351 9.97 5.51 31.91
CA LEU A 351 10.05 4.25 32.64
C LEU A 351 10.57 4.51 34.07
N ASN A 352 9.75 4.24 35.07
CA ASN A 352 10.23 4.07 36.44
C ASN A 352 10.65 2.61 36.60
N SER A 353 11.76 2.35 37.27
CA SER A 353 12.39 1.03 37.45
C SER A 353 11.52 -0.01 38.18
N ASP A 354 10.33 0.35 38.65
CA ASP A 354 9.50 -0.45 39.55
C ASP A 354 8.09 -0.73 39.02
N GLU A 355 7.72 -0.32 37.80
CA GLU A 355 6.38 -0.56 37.23
C GLU A 355 6.44 -1.48 36.01
N GLU A 356 5.64 -2.54 36.05
CA GLU A 356 5.44 -3.50 34.95
C GLU A 356 4.89 -2.82 33.70
N ASP A 357 5.27 -3.35 32.54
CA ASP A 357 4.94 -2.98 31.16
C ASP A 357 3.55 -2.36 30.98
N ASP A 358 3.46 -1.04 31.04
CA ASP A 358 2.31 -0.30 30.57
C ASP A 358 2.68 0.37 29.21
N ASN A 359 1.90 0.15 28.18
CA ASN A 359 2.10 0.70 26.83
C ASN A 359 2.17 2.24 26.78
N SER A 360 1.94 2.91 27.92
CA SER A 360 2.08 4.36 28.08
C SER A 360 3.52 4.90 27.94
N ASN A 361 4.52 3.99 27.94
CA ASN A 361 5.96 4.32 27.94
C ASN A 361 6.59 4.29 26.54
N ILE A 362 5.82 3.97 25.50
CA ILE A 362 6.33 3.85 24.14
C ILE A 362 5.95 5.09 23.33
N VAL A 363 6.95 5.71 22.69
CA VAL A 363 6.71 6.78 21.72
C VAL A 363 6.07 6.15 20.46
N PRO A 364 4.83 6.53 20.08
CA PRO A 364 4.07 5.84 19.04
C PRO A 364 4.52 6.19 17.61
N PHE A 365 5.69 6.77 17.44
CA PHE A 365 6.22 7.16 16.14
C PHE A 365 7.74 7.00 16.08
N GLN A 366 8.27 7.02 14.88
CA GLN A 366 9.71 7.09 14.62
C GLN A 366 10.04 8.35 13.81
N VAL A 367 11.26 8.85 13.97
CA VAL A 367 11.83 9.88 13.10
C VAL A 367 11.98 9.29 11.69
N ALA A 368 11.61 10.04 10.67
CA ALA A 368 11.43 9.54 9.32
C ALA A 368 11.93 10.51 8.23
N TYR A 369 13.18 10.92 8.29
CA TYR A 369 13.88 11.52 7.15
C TYR A 369 14.12 10.49 6.05
N ALA A 370 14.46 9.26 6.47
CA ALA A 370 14.60 8.10 5.60
C ALA A 370 13.79 6.93 6.12
N ILE A 371 13.27 6.11 5.20
CA ILE A 371 12.53 4.87 5.48
C ILE A 371 12.94 3.77 4.51
N SER A 372 12.62 2.51 4.85
CA SER A 372 12.81 1.42 3.90
C SER A 372 11.79 1.49 2.76
N ILE A 373 12.15 0.95 1.59
CA ILE A 373 11.23 0.88 0.43
C ILE A 373 9.96 0.10 0.79
N HIS A 374 10.09 -0.95 1.58
CA HIS A 374 8.94 -1.73 2.07
C HIS A 374 7.97 -0.87 2.91
N LYS A 375 8.52 -0.04 3.81
CA LYS A 375 7.70 0.85 4.63
C LYS A 375 7.05 1.98 3.83
N ALA A 376 7.61 2.34 2.67
CA ALA A 376 7.05 3.34 1.77
C ALA A 376 5.84 2.84 0.97
N GLN A 377 5.49 1.55 1.05
CA GLN A 377 4.34 0.99 0.36
C GLN A 377 3.05 1.66 0.82
N GLY A 378 2.18 2.03 -0.13
CA GLY A 378 0.98 2.83 0.15
C GLY A 378 1.21 4.34 0.36
N LEU A 379 2.46 4.78 0.57
CA LEU A 379 2.83 6.19 0.70
C LEU A 379 3.21 6.82 -0.64
N GLU A 380 3.15 8.14 -0.71
CA GLU A 380 3.59 8.94 -1.85
C GLU A 380 4.13 10.30 -1.38
N TYR A 381 5.09 10.84 -2.15
CA TYR A 381 5.80 12.05 -1.81
C TYR A 381 6.03 12.91 -3.05
N ASP A 382 6.12 14.23 -2.86
CA ASP A 382 6.45 15.14 -3.96
C ASP A 382 7.85 14.86 -4.50
N LYS A 383 8.82 14.64 -3.61
CA LYS A 383 10.19 14.31 -3.95
C LYS A 383 10.62 13.00 -3.30
N VAL A 384 11.31 12.17 -4.07
CA VAL A 384 11.85 10.89 -3.60
C VAL A 384 13.32 10.80 -4.00
N SER A 385 14.16 10.55 -3.01
CA SER A 385 15.56 10.21 -3.17
C SER A 385 15.77 8.74 -2.81
N ILE A 386 16.12 7.90 -3.77
CA ILE A 386 16.43 6.48 -3.53
C ILE A 386 17.94 6.36 -3.37
N VAL A 387 18.38 5.78 -2.26
CA VAL A 387 19.80 5.58 -2.00
C VAL A 387 20.12 4.10 -2.01
N VAL A 388 21.00 3.69 -2.92
CA VAL A 388 21.40 2.31 -3.13
C VAL A 388 22.90 2.19 -2.96
N ALA A 389 23.31 1.65 -1.80
CA ALA A 389 24.72 1.37 -1.49
C ALA A 389 25.25 0.21 -2.32
N ASP A 390 26.57 0.13 -2.47
CA ASP A 390 27.24 -0.99 -3.17
C ASP A 390 27.09 -2.31 -2.38
N GLU A 391 27.07 -2.22 -1.06
CA GLU A 391 26.85 -3.32 -0.14
C GLU A 391 25.36 -3.54 0.09
N ILE A 392 24.70 -4.23 -0.84
CA ILE A 392 23.27 -4.53 -0.77
C ILE A 392 23.09 -5.91 -0.15
N GLU A 393 22.50 -5.98 1.05
CA GLU A 393 22.14 -7.25 1.70
C GLU A 393 20.95 -7.92 1.01
N GLU A 394 20.00 -7.14 0.51
CA GLU A 394 18.81 -7.62 -0.18
C GLU A 394 18.93 -7.44 -1.69
N GLN A 395 18.59 -8.47 -2.45
CA GLN A 395 18.55 -8.36 -3.90
C GLN A 395 17.45 -7.38 -4.34
N VAL A 396 17.83 -6.33 -5.09
CA VAL A 396 16.87 -5.40 -5.69
C VAL A 396 16.11 -6.09 -6.80
N THR A 397 14.90 -6.54 -6.50
CA THR A 397 14.01 -7.12 -7.51
C THR A 397 13.32 -6.03 -8.32
N HIS A 398 12.77 -6.41 -9.47
CA HIS A 398 11.95 -5.51 -10.30
C HIS A 398 10.83 -4.85 -9.49
N ASN A 399 10.12 -5.62 -8.69
CA ASN A 399 8.99 -5.13 -7.87
C ASN A 399 9.45 -4.11 -6.81
N ILE A 400 10.60 -4.34 -6.17
CA ILE A 400 11.18 -3.39 -5.20
C ILE A 400 11.55 -2.09 -5.91
N PHE A 401 12.27 -2.18 -7.03
CA PHE A 401 12.68 -1.00 -7.78
C PHE A 401 11.49 -0.20 -8.32
N TYR A 402 10.53 -0.88 -8.94
CA TYR A 402 9.30 -0.27 -9.43
C TYR A 402 8.50 0.39 -8.30
N THR A 403 8.35 -0.28 -7.16
CA THR A 403 7.67 0.30 -6.00
C THR A 403 8.34 1.58 -5.55
N ALA A 404 9.68 1.61 -5.46
CA ALA A 404 10.42 2.77 -4.99
C ALA A 404 10.24 3.98 -5.92
N ILE A 405 10.44 3.82 -7.23
CA ILE A 405 10.34 4.93 -8.19
C ILE A 405 8.93 5.50 -8.30
N THR A 406 7.91 4.66 -8.10
CA THR A 406 6.50 5.08 -8.17
C THR A 406 6.01 5.83 -6.92
N ARG A 407 6.86 6.01 -5.90
CA ARG A 407 6.52 6.87 -4.74
C ARG A 407 6.64 8.36 -5.05
N ALA A 408 7.39 8.75 -6.09
CA ALA A 408 7.61 10.13 -6.48
C ALA A 408 6.40 10.70 -7.24
N LYS A 409 5.92 11.89 -6.88
CA LYS A 409 4.88 12.63 -7.63
C LYS A 409 5.48 13.66 -8.59
N LYS A 410 6.56 14.34 -8.20
CA LYS A 410 7.15 15.46 -8.96
C LYS A 410 8.61 15.24 -9.33
N GLU A 411 9.43 14.78 -8.39
CA GLU A 411 10.88 14.67 -8.57
C GLU A 411 11.39 13.32 -8.03
N LEU A 412 12.24 12.67 -8.82
CA LEU A 412 12.90 11.41 -8.47
C LEU A 412 14.39 11.55 -8.66
N LYS A 413 15.17 11.15 -7.66
CA LYS A 413 16.62 10.96 -7.73
C LYS A 413 16.99 9.57 -7.23
N ILE A 414 17.93 8.93 -7.90
CA ILE A 414 18.46 7.62 -7.54
C ILE A 414 19.98 7.78 -7.40
N TYR A 415 20.46 7.57 -6.19
CA TYR A 415 21.88 7.70 -5.82
C TYR A 415 22.51 6.32 -5.73
N TRP A 416 23.40 6.01 -6.63
CA TRP A 416 24.14 4.75 -6.73
C TRP A 416 25.52 4.94 -7.36
N SER A 417 26.39 3.94 -7.28
CA SER A 417 27.58 3.90 -8.12
C SER A 417 27.25 3.42 -9.54
N ALA A 418 28.06 3.74 -10.53
CA ALA A 418 27.87 3.26 -11.87
C ALA A 418 27.91 1.72 -11.96
N GLU A 419 28.67 1.07 -11.07
CA GLU A 419 28.75 -0.38 -10.96
C GLU A 419 27.43 -0.96 -10.43
N THR A 420 26.89 -0.38 -9.36
CA THR A 420 25.62 -0.79 -8.74
C THR A 420 24.45 -0.55 -9.68
N GLU A 421 24.41 0.59 -10.36
CA GLU A 421 23.41 0.86 -11.42
C GLU A 421 23.39 -0.25 -12.47
N ASN A 422 24.55 -0.54 -13.07
CA ASN A 422 24.66 -1.59 -14.09
C ASN A 422 24.29 -2.98 -13.56
N LYS A 423 24.71 -3.31 -12.35
CA LYS A 423 24.39 -4.59 -11.71
C LYS A 423 22.89 -4.75 -11.49
N ILE A 424 22.22 -3.73 -10.95
CA ILE A 424 20.79 -3.78 -10.68
C ILE A 424 20.02 -3.86 -11.99
N LEU A 425 20.23 -2.92 -12.90
CA LEU A 425 19.43 -2.84 -14.12
C LEU A 425 19.56 -4.08 -15.02
N LYS A 426 20.72 -4.73 -15.03
CA LYS A 426 20.91 -6.03 -15.72
C LYS A 426 20.29 -7.21 -14.98
N SER A 427 20.11 -7.12 -13.67
CA SER A 427 19.53 -8.19 -12.84
C SER A 427 18.00 -8.16 -12.78
N LEU A 428 17.38 -7.04 -13.12
CA LEU A 428 15.91 -6.89 -13.09
C LEU A 428 15.26 -7.91 -14.02
N LYS A 429 14.27 -8.63 -13.49
CA LYS A 429 13.50 -9.63 -14.24
C LYS A 429 12.04 -9.57 -13.82
N ILE A 430 11.13 -9.58 -14.78
CA ILE A 430 9.72 -9.84 -14.52
C ILE A 430 9.56 -11.32 -14.24
N LYS A 431 8.82 -11.63 -13.19
CA LYS A 431 8.51 -13.03 -12.81
C LYS A 431 7.69 -13.69 -13.91
N ASP A 432 8.29 -14.64 -14.61
CA ASP A 432 7.57 -15.45 -15.59
C ASP A 432 6.90 -16.65 -14.90
N ILE A 433 5.58 -16.54 -14.73
CA ILE A 433 4.78 -17.63 -14.16
C ILE A 433 4.16 -18.55 -15.22
N ASN A 434 4.49 -18.42 -16.50
CA ASN A 434 3.83 -19.21 -17.56
C ASN A 434 4.02 -20.72 -17.35
N LYS A 435 5.22 -21.15 -16.99
CA LYS A 435 5.51 -22.56 -16.69
C LYS A 435 4.72 -23.04 -15.48
N ASP A 436 4.72 -22.26 -14.39
CA ASP A 436 3.99 -22.60 -13.17
C ASP A 436 2.48 -22.61 -13.43
N PHE A 437 1.99 -21.67 -14.22
CA PHE A 437 0.58 -21.59 -14.59
C PHE A 437 0.13 -22.78 -15.44
N HIS A 438 0.93 -23.25 -16.39
CA HIS A 438 0.62 -24.44 -17.18
C HIS A 438 0.56 -25.71 -16.32
N LEU A 439 1.52 -25.90 -15.41
CA LEU A 439 1.50 -27.01 -14.46
C LEU A 439 0.26 -26.96 -13.56
N PHE A 440 -0.04 -25.77 -13.04
CA PHE A 440 -1.19 -25.53 -12.20
C PHE A 440 -2.52 -25.81 -12.92
N LYS A 441 -2.69 -25.34 -14.17
CA LYS A 441 -3.89 -25.57 -14.98
C LYS A 441 -4.14 -27.05 -15.25
N ASN A 442 -3.09 -27.81 -15.53
CA ASN A 442 -3.17 -29.25 -15.72
C ASN A 442 -3.62 -29.99 -14.45
N ASN A 443 -3.15 -29.55 -13.28
CA ASN A 443 -3.55 -30.14 -12.01
C ASN A 443 -5.01 -29.85 -11.65
N ILE A 444 -5.51 -28.66 -11.92
CA ILE A 444 -6.96 -28.34 -11.76
C ILE A 444 -7.83 -29.19 -12.66
N GLN A 445 -7.42 -29.42 -13.92
CA GLN A 445 -8.18 -30.28 -14.85
C GLN A 445 -8.19 -31.73 -14.37
N ASN A 446 -7.08 -32.25 -13.89
CA ASN A 446 -6.99 -33.60 -13.33
C ASN A 446 -7.87 -33.78 -12.08
N ILE A 447 -7.95 -32.77 -11.21
CA ILE A 447 -8.83 -32.80 -10.03
C ILE A 447 -10.32 -32.80 -10.44
N LYS A 448 -10.69 -32.09 -11.50
CA LYS A 448 -12.07 -32.10 -12.02
C LYS A 448 -12.44 -33.47 -12.61
N THR A 449 -11.50 -34.14 -13.29
CA THR A 449 -11.71 -35.50 -13.84
C THR A 449 -11.75 -36.59 -12.78
N LEU A 450 -11.14 -36.40 -11.62
CA LEU A 450 -11.20 -37.34 -10.50
C LEU A 450 -12.41 -37.17 -9.58
N LYS A 451 -13.15 -36.07 -9.71
CA LYS A 451 -14.38 -35.77 -8.93
C LYS A 451 -15.70 -36.00 -9.72
N ASN A 452 -15.58 -36.36 -11.00
CA ASN A 452 -16.66 -36.88 -11.85
C ASN A 452 -16.54 -38.40 -11.97
#